data_a3ade3dcfd64b2d53dfe2621b69a95d4
#
_entry.id   a3ade3dcfd64b2d53dfe2621b69a95d4
#
_cell.length_a   1.000
_cell.length_b   1.000
_cell.length_c   1.000
_cell.angle_alpha   90.00
_cell.angle_beta   90.00
_cell.angle_gamma   90.00
#
_symmetry.space_group_name_H-M   'P 1'
#
loop_
_entity.id
_entity.type
_entity.pdbx_description
1 polymer ?
#
loop_
_entity_poly.entity_id
_entity_poly.type
_entity_poly.pdbx_seq_one_letter_code
_entity_poly.pdbx_strand_id
1 'polypeptide(L)'
;DRVYTGAAGDEPAAALELIGFAQSIGLEVVCAGKGKNNPLKFDAVPAEYEAEAAARNMNARMLVEFVDGSKTMVEMVAIANCTGLVPDVPGMHGPAATRDELASVLIPKEHGGVLSRKGCVDYSIGKGVAPGVFCIVTTDHPRLQERMIDLKVGKGPYFTLLRPYHLTSMEVPLSAARAVLHQQADMVPLEGPVAEAVTLAKRDLTPGEILGRIGETDYRAWAMTHAQARSANAIPLGLAQGARVVKPVKAGERLTYDNCVPDDSLIVTQIRRRLDQQDARLHAL
;
A
#
# COMPACT_ATOMS: atom_id res chain seq x y z
N ASP A 1 3.91 -28.85 -5.14
CA ASP A 1 3.50 -27.83 -4.17
C ASP A 1 4.68 -26.93 -3.85
N ARG A 2 4.48 -25.62 -3.94
CA ARG A 2 5.50 -24.61 -3.67
C ARG A 2 4.88 -23.45 -2.91
N VAL A 3 5.63 -22.86 -1.96
CA VAL A 3 5.20 -21.65 -1.25
C VAL A 3 5.61 -20.44 -2.07
N TYR A 4 4.66 -19.55 -2.32
CA TYR A 4 4.87 -18.23 -2.87
C TYR A 4 4.55 -17.20 -1.78
N THR A 5 5.46 -16.27 -1.51
CA THR A 5 5.30 -15.28 -0.43
C THR A 5 6.05 -13.99 -0.73
N GLY A 6 5.58 -12.88 -0.15
CA GLY A 6 6.43 -11.71 0.09
C GLY A 6 7.43 -12.00 1.20
N ALA A 7 8.40 -11.13 1.37
CA ALA A 7 9.48 -11.31 2.34
C ALA A 7 9.10 -10.82 3.74
N ALA A 8 9.40 -11.63 4.76
CA ALA A 8 9.40 -11.16 6.15
C ALA A 8 10.33 -9.94 6.30
N GLY A 9 9.95 -9.03 7.18
CA GLY A 9 10.71 -7.80 7.45
C GLY A 9 10.48 -6.66 6.45
N ASP A 10 9.80 -6.90 5.34
CA ASP A 10 9.28 -5.79 4.53
C ASP A 10 8.01 -5.21 5.18
N GLU A 11 7.68 -3.94 4.89
CA GLU A 11 6.59 -3.25 5.58
C GLU A 11 5.25 -4.01 5.51
N PRO A 12 4.83 -4.57 4.35
CA PRO A 12 3.59 -5.34 4.31
C PRO A 12 3.59 -6.55 5.24
N ALA A 13 4.64 -7.38 5.22
CA ALA A 13 4.71 -8.56 6.07
C ALA A 13 4.76 -8.19 7.56
N ALA A 14 5.53 -7.15 7.93
CA ALA A 14 5.58 -6.65 9.29
C ALA A 14 4.22 -6.12 9.78
N ALA A 15 3.46 -5.45 8.91
CA ALA A 15 2.11 -4.99 9.23
C ALA A 15 1.14 -6.18 9.39
N LEU A 16 1.24 -7.20 8.53
CA LEU A 16 0.42 -8.42 8.62
C LEU A 16 0.66 -9.18 9.93
N GLU A 17 1.90 -9.29 10.41
CA GLU A 17 2.21 -9.87 11.72
C GLU A 17 1.50 -9.11 12.85
N LEU A 18 1.52 -7.78 12.82
CA LEU A 18 0.90 -6.93 13.83
C LEU A 18 -0.64 -7.01 13.75
N ILE A 19 -1.22 -7.02 12.55
CA ILE A 19 -2.66 -7.19 12.31
C ILE A 19 -3.11 -8.57 12.81
N GLY A 20 -2.40 -9.63 12.41
CA GLY A 20 -2.71 -11.00 12.83
C GLY A 20 -2.64 -11.17 14.34
N PHE A 21 -1.63 -10.58 15.01
CA PHE A 21 -1.57 -10.54 16.46
C PHE A 21 -2.79 -9.86 17.07
N ALA A 22 -3.16 -8.66 16.60
CA ALA A 22 -4.31 -7.92 17.11
C ALA A 22 -5.61 -8.73 17.00
N GLN A 23 -5.86 -9.31 15.82
CA GLN A 23 -7.05 -10.12 15.55
C GLN A 23 -7.08 -11.40 16.38
N SER A 24 -5.93 -12.06 16.59
CA SER A 24 -5.85 -13.32 17.35
C SER A 24 -6.20 -13.16 18.84
N ILE A 25 -6.08 -11.95 19.38
CA ILE A 25 -6.47 -11.63 20.77
C ILE A 25 -7.82 -10.90 20.85
N GLY A 26 -8.59 -10.88 19.75
CA GLY A 26 -9.97 -10.36 19.71
C GLY A 26 -10.09 -8.85 19.61
N LEU A 27 -9.05 -8.14 19.12
CA LEU A 27 -9.13 -6.71 18.83
C LEU A 27 -9.63 -6.46 17.41
N GLU A 28 -10.51 -5.48 17.23
CA GLU A 28 -10.96 -5.01 15.94
C GLU A 28 -9.93 -4.06 15.35
N VAL A 29 -9.50 -4.29 14.11
CA VAL A 29 -8.59 -3.43 13.38
C VAL A 29 -9.36 -2.29 12.73
N VAL A 30 -9.03 -1.07 13.13
CA VAL A 30 -9.65 0.18 12.63
C VAL A 30 -8.88 0.71 11.42
N CYS A 31 -7.56 0.79 11.55
CA CYS A 31 -6.64 1.19 10.48
C CYS A 31 -5.28 0.55 10.69
N ALA A 32 -4.66 0.10 9.61
CA ALA A 32 -3.29 -0.41 9.68
C ALA A 32 -2.44 0.15 8.54
N GLY A 33 -1.12 0.22 8.78
CA GLY A 33 -0.20 0.73 7.77
C GLY A 33 1.19 1.02 8.27
N LYS A 34 1.83 2.02 7.66
CA LYS A 34 3.25 2.32 7.89
C LYS A 34 3.53 3.79 8.14
N GLY A 35 4.68 4.05 8.75
CA GLY A 35 5.31 5.36 8.75
C GLY A 35 6.07 5.63 7.44
N LYS A 36 6.12 6.90 7.04
CA LYS A 36 6.86 7.37 5.87
C LYS A 36 7.78 8.52 6.28
N ASN A 37 9.10 8.37 6.04
CA ASN A 37 10.09 9.38 6.42
C ASN A 37 10.15 10.56 5.46
N ASN A 38 9.99 10.30 4.15
CA ASN A 38 10.15 11.33 3.13
C ASN A 38 8.84 12.08 2.92
N PRO A 39 8.85 13.41 2.83
CA PRO A 39 7.69 14.17 2.35
C PRO A 39 7.33 13.72 0.93
N LEU A 40 6.06 13.87 0.56
CA LEU A 40 5.59 13.52 -0.76
C LEU A 40 5.89 14.65 -1.76
N LYS A 41 6.46 14.28 -2.91
CA LYS A 41 6.57 15.10 -4.10
C LYS A 41 6.13 14.27 -5.30
N PHE A 42 4.88 14.40 -5.67
CA PHE A 42 4.21 13.54 -6.65
C PHE A 42 4.79 13.63 -8.07
N ASP A 43 5.40 14.73 -8.43
CA ASP A 43 6.05 15.03 -9.71
C ASP A 43 7.58 14.80 -9.70
N ALA A 44 8.13 14.22 -8.63
CA ALA A 44 9.55 13.95 -8.50
C ALA A 44 10.10 13.15 -9.69
N VAL A 45 11.28 13.56 -10.18
CA VAL A 45 11.99 12.90 -11.28
C VAL A 45 13.43 12.57 -10.90
N PRO A 46 14.08 11.54 -11.50
CA PRO A 46 15.41 11.08 -11.10
C PRO A 46 16.48 12.16 -11.11
N ALA A 47 16.45 13.08 -12.11
CA ALA A 47 17.43 14.15 -12.23
C ALA A 47 17.50 15.08 -11.00
N GLU A 48 16.41 15.22 -10.24
CA GLU A 48 16.38 16.04 -9.03
C GLU A 48 17.05 15.35 -7.83
N TYR A 49 17.26 14.05 -7.90
CA TYR A 49 17.71 13.20 -6.78
C TYR A 49 19.05 12.50 -7.03
N GLU A 50 19.74 12.79 -8.13
CA GLU A 50 21.01 12.15 -8.47
C GLU A 50 22.09 12.36 -7.40
N ALA A 51 22.24 13.60 -6.91
CA ALA A 51 23.23 13.92 -5.88
C ALA A 51 22.92 13.23 -4.54
N GLU A 52 21.65 13.23 -4.12
CA GLU A 52 21.22 12.57 -2.88
C GLU A 52 21.37 11.03 -3.00
N ALA A 53 20.97 10.47 -4.13
CA ALA A 53 21.10 9.04 -4.38
C ALA A 53 22.57 8.60 -4.36
N ALA A 54 23.46 9.36 -5.00
CA ALA A 54 24.90 9.10 -4.98
C ALA A 54 25.47 9.15 -3.55
N ALA A 55 25.10 10.15 -2.76
CA ALA A 55 25.54 10.29 -1.37
C ALA A 55 25.07 9.12 -0.47
N ARG A 56 23.95 8.49 -0.82
CA ARG A 56 23.36 7.35 -0.09
C ARG A 56 23.67 5.99 -0.71
N ASN A 57 24.51 5.95 -1.74
CA ASN A 57 24.79 4.75 -2.53
C ASN A 57 23.51 4.05 -3.03
N MET A 58 22.56 4.84 -3.53
CA MET A 58 21.26 4.41 -4.04
C MET A 58 21.13 4.77 -5.53
N ASN A 59 20.16 4.13 -6.18
CA ASN A 59 19.73 4.53 -7.53
C ASN A 59 18.70 5.68 -7.43
N ALA A 60 18.89 6.77 -8.21
CA ALA A 60 18.01 7.94 -8.18
C ALA A 60 16.55 7.60 -8.51
N ARG A 61 16.30 6.68 -9.46
CA ARG A 61 14.97 6.19 -9.79
C ARG A 61 14.29 5.52 -8.59
N MET A 62 15.02 4.66 -7.86
CA MET A 62 14.49 4.03 -6.63
C MET A 62 14.18 5.06 -5.55
N LEU A 63 15.02 6.11 -5.41
CA LEU A 63 14.76 7.18 -4.44
C LEU A 63 13.47 7.94 -4.80
N VAL A 64 13.22 8.17 -6.09
CA VAL A 64 11.99 8.78 -6.58
C VAL A 64 10.76 7.96 -6.22
N GLU A 65 10.81 6.62 -6.29
CA GLU A 65 9.69 5.75 -5.88
C GLU A 65 9.29 5.94 -4.41
N PHE A 66 10.25 6.27 -3.54
CA PHE A 66 9.96 6.65 -2.15
C PHE A 66 9.32 8.02 -2.04
N VAL A 67 9.80 8.99 -2.82
CA VAL A 67 9.40 10.40 -2.73
C VAL A 67 8.06 10.67 -3.41
N ASP A 68 7.81 10.07 -4.58
CA ASP A 68 6.54 10.22 -5.31
C ASP A 68 5.38 9.39 -4.70
N GLY A 69 5.68 8.60 -3.67
CA GLY A 69 4.72 7.79 -2.94
C GLY A 69 4.41 6.44 -3.56
N SER A 70 4.97 6.10 -4.73
CA SER A 70 4.66 4.85 -5.44
C SER A 70 4.90 3.61 -4.58
N LYS A 71 6.06 3.54 -3.91
CA LYS A 71 6.36 2.42 -2.99
C LYS A 71 5.29 2.30 -1.90
N THR A 72 4.92 3.41 -1.26
CA THR A 72 3.90 3.40 -0.20
C THR A 72 2.55 2.91 -0.71
N MET A 73 2.11 3.36 -1.90
CA MET A 73 0.85 2.92 -2.50
C MET A 73 0.83 1.41 -2.77
N VAL A 74 1.92 0.86 -3.32
CA VAL A 74 2.05 -0.57 -3.59
C VAL A 74 2.01 -1.38 -2.31
N GLU A 75 2.74 -0.96 -1.27
CA GLU A 75 2.78 -1.65 0.02
C GLU A 75 1.41 -1.66 0.72
N MET A 76 0.69 -0.54 0.70
CA MET A 76 -0.64 -0.48 1.31
C MET A 76 -1.66 -1.35 0.55
N VAL A 77 -1.58 -1.40 -0.79
CA VAL A 77 -2.38 -2.32 -1.60
C VAL A 77 -2.04 -3.79 -1.31
N ALA A 78 -0.77 -4.11 -1.07
CA ALA A 78 -0.37 -5.46 -0.69
C ALA A 78 -0.98 -5.87 0.68
N ILE A 79 -0.96 -4.99 1.69
CA ILE A 79 -1.62 -5.21 2.98
C ILE A 79 -3.13 -5.38 2.76
N ALA A 80 -3.75 -4.51 1.99
CA ALA A 80 -5.19 -4.55 1.71
C ALA A 80 -5.60 -5.89 1.12
N ASN A 81 -4.91 -6.36 0.10
CA ASN A 81 -5.21 -7.62 -0.60
C ASN A 81 -4.93 -8.88 0.24
N CYS A 82 -4.21 -8.76 1.36
CA CYS A 82 -4.01 -9.87 2.30
C CYS A 82 -4.98 -9.83 3.50
N THR A 83 -5.66 -8.71 3.77
CA THR A 83 -6.42 -8.50 5.02
C THR A 83 -7.88 -8.14 4.82
N GLY A 84 -8.25 -7.60 3.65
CA GLY A 84 -9.56 -7.02 3.41
C GLY A 84 -9.71 -5.56 3.89
N LEU A 85 -8.69 -4.99 4.55
CA LEU A 85 -8.63 -3.55 4.83
C LEU A 85 -8.48 -2.81 3.49
N VAL A 86 -9.11 -1.64 3.34
CA VAL A 86 -9.08 -0.92 2.06
C VAL A 86 -8.66 0.54 2.23
N PRO A 87 -8.13 1.19 1.19
CA PRO A 87 -7.97 2.64 1.21
C PRO A 87 -9.33 3.32 1.43
N ASP A 88 -9.40 4.23 2.41
CA ASP A 88 -10.64 4.98 2.71
C ASP A 88 -11.00 5.96 1.59
N VAL A 89 -9.97 6.60 1.06
CA VAL A 89 -10.05 7.50 -0.11
C VAL A 89 -8.96 7.13 -1.11
N PRO A 90 -9.11 7.46 -2.41
CA PRO A 90 -8.03 7.26 -3.38
C PRO A 90 -6.73 7.93 -2.93
N GLY A 91 -5.65 7.17 -2.85
CA GLY A 91 -4.33 7.63 -2.39
C GLY A 91 -4.18 7.71 -0.89
N MET A 92 -5.23 7.36 -0.13
CA MET A 92 -5.26 7.41 1.33
C MET A 92 -5.16 8.85 1.89
N HIS A 93 -5.20 9.00 3.21
CA HIS A 93 -5.15 10.34 3.82
C HIS A 93 -3.71 10.82 4.04
N GLY A 94 -2.81 9.92 4.44
CA GLY A 94 -1.41 10.22 4.70
C GLY A 94 -1.20 11.36 5.70
N PRO A 95 -1.85 11.38 6.88
CA PRO A 95 -1.76 12.50 7.80
C PRO A 95 -0.36 12.64 8.38
N ALA A 96 -0.03 13.86 8.82
CA ALA A 96 1.18 14.14 9.60
C ALA A 96 1.01 13.77 11.09
N ALA A 97 0.27 12.70 11.39
CA ALA A 97 0.04 12.20 12.73
C ALA A 97 1.33 11.60 13.30
N THR A 98 1.76 12.11 14.45
CA THR A 98 2.87 11.53 15.21
C THR A 98 2.47 10.17 15.81
N ARG A 99 3.46 9.42 16.30
CA ARG A 99 3.23 8.15 16.99
C ARG A 99 2.11 8.22 18.03
N ASP A 100 2.10 9.28 18.84
CA ASP A 100 1.16 9.42 19.96
C ASP A 100 -0.23 9.91 19.51
N GLU A 101 -0.34 10.45 18.29
CA GLU A 101 -1.57 10.98 17.71
C GLU A 101 -2.28 9.96 16.79
N LEU A 102 -1.63 8.88 16.37
CA LEU A 102 -2.21 7.91 15.44
C LEU A 102 -3.61 7.45 15.83
N ALA A 103 -3.81 7.07 17.11
CA ALA A 103 -5.10 6.59 17.62
C ALA A 103 -6.14 7.70 17.86
N SER A 104 -5.83 8.96 17.57
CA SER A 104 -6.80 10.07 17.55
C SER A 104 -7.06 10.62 16.16
N VAL A 105 -6.17 10.34 15.19
CA VAL A 105 -6.27 10.85 13.82
C VAL A 105 -6.80 9.79 12.85
N LEU A 106 -6.22 8.57 12.86
CA LEU A 106 -6.62 7.49 11.96
C LEU A 106 -7.75 6.63 12.55
N ILE A 107 -8.83 7.33 12.92
CA ILE A 107 -10.08 6.77 13.45
C ILE A 107 -11.28 7.38 12.71
N PRO A 108 -12.50 6.83 12.86
CA PRO A 108 -13.69 7.37 12.20
C PRO A 108 -13.97 8.83 12.54
N LYS A 109 -14.48 9.59 11.56
CA LYS A 109 -14.85 11.02 11.70
C LYS A 109 -15.86 11.27 12.80
N GLU A 110 -16.77 10.35 13.06
CA GLU A 110 -17.75 10.41 14.16
C GLU A 110 -17.09 10.44 15.55
N HIS A 111 -15.83 9.98 15.64
CA HIS A 111 -15.00 10.02 16.86
C HIS A 111 -13.87 11.05 16.79
N GLY A 112 -13.93 11.97 15.80
CA GLY A 112 -12.97 13.08 15.67
C GLY A 112 -11.77 12.81 14.79
N GLY A 113 -11.70 11.67 14.12
CA GLY A 113 -10.62 11.32 13.19
C GLY A 113 -10.88 11.71 11.74
N VAL A 114 -10.12 11.13 10.81
CA VAL A 114 -10.19 11.44 9.37
C VAL A 114 -10.90 10.37 8.55
N LEU A 115 -11.07 9.14 9.08
CA LEU A 115 -11.59 8.01 8.32
C LEU A 115 -13.13 8.08 8.18
N SER A 116 -13.66 7.67 7.03
CA SER A 116 -15.10 7.53 6.83
C SER A 116 -15.66 6.24 7.43
N ARG A 117 -14.80 5.26 7.73
CA ARG A 117 -15.14 3.91 8.21
C ARG A 117 -13.98 3.28 8.98
N LYS A 118 -14.23 2.18 9.69
CA LYS A 118 -13.21 1.25 10.16
C LYS A 118 -12.79 0.30 9.04
N GLY A 119 -11.68 -0.41 9.24
CA GLY A 119 -11.16 -1.40 8.30
C GLY A 119 -10.39 -0.77 7.14
N CYS A 120 -9.52 0.20 7.43
CA CYS A 120 -8.77 0.93 6.42
C CYS A 120 -7.27 0.58 6.43
N VAL A 121 -6.61 0.81 5.29
CA VAL A 121 -5.16 0.96 5.20
C VAL A 121 -4.83 2.42 5.02
N ASP A 122 -3.76 2.90 5.69
CA ASP A 122 -3.26 4.27 5.52
C ASP A 122 -1.78 4.35 5.90
N TYR A 123 -1.13 5.47 5.63
CA TYR A 123 0.24 5.74 6.07
C TYR A 123 0.28 7.05 6.87
N SER A 124 1.34 7.24 7.66
CA SER A 124 1.57 8.52 8.35
C SER A 124 2.94 9.07 7.99
N ILE A 125 3.02 10.40 7.74
CA ILE A 125 4.26 11.14 7.58
C ILE A 125 4.69 11.84 8.88
N GLY A 126 4.04 11.51 10.00
CA GLY A 126 4.32 12.09 11.31
C GLY A 126 5.58 11.54 11.98
N LYS A 127 6.14 12.34 12.89
CA LYS A 127 7.35 11.99 13.62
C LYS A 127 7.16 10.73 14.48
N GLY A 128 8.17 9.86 14.47
CA GLY A 128 8.24 8.67 15.34
C GLY A 128 7.43 7.47 14.87
N VAL A 129 6.80 7.52 13.69
CA VAL A 129 6.10 6.39 13.09
C VAL A 129 7.02 5.59 12.17
N ALA A 130 7.75 6.27 11.28
CA ALA A 130 8.76 5.62 10.45
C ALA A 130 10.08 5.41 11.22
N PRO A 131 10.82 4.32 10.96
CA PRO A 131 10.62 3.28 9.96
C PRO A 131 9.75 2.10 10.47
N GLY A 132 8.58 2.35 10.98
CA GLY A 132 7.71 1.35 11.61
C GLY A 132 6.40 1.11 10.86
N VAL A 133 5.69 0.09 11.35
CA VAL A 133 4.32 -0.24 10.95
C VAL A 133 3.40 -0.11 12.15
N PHE A 134 2.15 0.24 11.92
CA PHE A 134 1.16 0.44 12.99
C PHE A 134 -0.16 -0.29 12.70
N CYS A 135 -0.90 -0.54 13.77
CA CYS A 135 -2.25 -1.04 13.74
C CYS A 135 -3.07 -0.29 14.80
N ILE A 136 -4.05 0.48 14.36
CA ILE A 136 -5.01 1.13 15.25
C ILE A 136 -6.13 0.13 15.51
N VAL A 137 -6.38 -0.13 16.77
CA VAL A 137 -7.32 -1.16 17.21
C VAL A 137 -8.34 -0.61 18.19
N THR A 138 -9.48 -1.28 18.28
CA THR A 138 -10.50 -1.03 19.30
C THR A 138 -11.10 -2.35 19.77
N THR A 139 -11.91 -2.31 20.80
CA THR A 139 -12.69 -3.44 21.27
C THR A 139 -13.92 -2.95 22.04
N ASP A 140 -15.05 -3.61 21.89
CA ASP A 140 -16.26 -3.33 22.66
C ASP A 140 -16.25 -4.05 24.04
N HIS A 141 -15.26 -4.91 24.30
CA HIS A 141 -15.17 -5.67 25.53
C HIS A 141 -14.57 -4.80 26.67
N PRO A 142 -15.36 -4.44 27.72
CA PRO A 142 -14.92 -3.47 28.74
C PRO A 142 -13.65 -3.89 29.48
N ARG A 143 -13.48 -5.19 29.76
CA ARG A 143 -12.29 -5.70 30.46
C ARG A 143 -11.02 -5.63 29.59
N LEU A 144 -11.15 -5.76 28.28
CA LEU A 144 -10.00 -5.58 27.37
C LEU A 144 -9.61 -4.10 27.30
N GLN A 145 -10.59 -3.18 27.22
CA GLN A 145 -10.32 -1.74 27.27
C GLN A 145 -9.63 -1.35 28.58
N GLU A 146 -10.18 -1.77 29.73
CA GLU A 146 -9.59 -1.53 31.05
C GLU A 146 -8.14 -2.01 31.09
N ARG A 147 -7.89 -3.25 30.63
CA ARG A 147 -6.55 -3.83 30.64
C ARG A 147 -5.57 -3.08 29.71
N MET A 148 -6.01 -2.65 28.53
CA MET A 148 -5.18 -1.85 27.61
C MET A 148 -4.78 -0.51 28.25
N ILE A 149 -5.69 0.13 28.99
CA ILE A 149 -5.43 1.38 29.73
C ILE A 149 -4.46 1.14 30.88
N ASP A 150 -4.68 0.11 31.70
CA ASP A 150 -3.82 -0.27 32.82
C ASP A 150 -2.38 -0.53 32.38
N LEU A 151 -2.22 -1.22 31.23
CA LEU A 151 -0.93 -1.54 30.64
C LEU A 151 -0.30 -0.38 29.86
N LYS A 152 -0.89 0.82 29.93
CA LYS A 152 -0.38 2.05 29.29
C LYS A 152 -0.27 1.99 27.76
N VAL A 153 -1.08 1.17 27.11
CA VAL A 153 -1.13 1.09 25.63
C VAL A 153 -1.76 2.36 25.04
N GLY A 154 -2.71 2.98 25.75
CA GLY A 154 -3.36 4.22 25.36
C GLY A 154 -4.46 4.63 26.33
N LYS A 155 -5.21 5.67 25.98
CA LYS A 155 -6.33 6.19 26.80
C LYS A 155 -7.67 5.55 26.43
N GLY A 156 -7.73 4.82 25.28
CA GLY A 156 -8.96 4.27 24.72
C GLY A 156 -9.94 5.34 24.19
N PRO A 157 -11.02 4.90 23.51
CA PRO A 157 -11.33 3.52 23.13
C PRO A 157 -10.50 2.99 21.94
N TYR A 158 -9.68 3.83 21.31
CA TYR A 158 -8.76 3.48 20.24
C TYR A 158 -7.33 3.40 20.76
N PHE A 159 -6.59 2.40 20.33
CA PHE A 159 -5.22 2.12 20.78
C PHE A 159 -4.28 1.94 19.60
N THR A 160 -3.04 2.40 19.72
CA THR A 160 -2.00 2.19 18.74
C THR A 160 -1.13 1.01 19.14
N LEU A 161 -1.11 -0.03 18.33
CA LEU A 161 -0.05 -1.04 18.35
C LEU A 161 1.00 -0.60 17.32
N LEU A 162 2.27 -0.60 17.70
CA LEU A 162 3.36 -0.13 16.87
C LEU A 162 4.53 -1.10 16.92
N ARG A 163 4.99 -1.52 15.74
CA ARG A 163 6.29 -2.12 15.54
C ARG A 163 7.21 -1.04 14.98
N PRO A 164 8.14 -0.46 15.80
CA PRO A 164 8.88 0.75 15.42
C PRO A 164 10.03 0.51 14.45
N TYR A 165 10.12 -0.68 13.88
CA TYR A 165 11.11 -1.10 12.89
C TYR A 165 10.56 -2.18 11.98
N HIS A 166 11.16 -2.33 10.84
CA HIS A 166 11.09 -3.49 9.95
C HIS A 166 12.50 -3.69 9.39
N LEU A 167 13.01 -4.91 9.43
CA LEU A 167 14.44 -5.15 9.22
C LEU A 167 14.78 -5.68 7.81
N THR A 168 13.80 -5.56 6.88
CA THR A 168 13.97 -5.87 5.45
C THR A 168 14.73 -7.19 5.21
N SER A 169 15.86 -7.13 4.52
CA SER A 169 16.67 -8.29 4.16
C SER A 169 17.15 -9.14 5.34
N MET A 170 17.25 -8.57 6.55
CA MET A 170 17.67 -9.30 7.75
C MET A 170 16.64 -10.33 8.21
N GLU A 171 15.36 -10.11 7.92
CA GLU A 171 14.27 -11.04 8.27
C GLU A 171 13.95 -12.05 7.14
N VAL A 172 14.46 -11.87 5.93
CA VAL A 172 14.23 -12.80 4.79
C VAL A 172 14.49 -14.28 5.12
N PRO A 173 15.53 -14.63 5.91
CA PRO A 173 15.73 -16.02 6.33
C PRO A 173 14.55 -16.64 7.08
N LEU A 174 13.71 -15.83 7.75
CA LEU A 174 12.48 -16.31 8.39
C LEU A 174 11.47 -16.81 7.37
N SER A 175 11.30 -16.09 6.24
CA SER A 175 10.43 -16.55 5.14
C SER A 175 10.88 -17.89 4.59
N ALA A 176 12.19 -18.06 4.38
CA ALA A 176 12.76 -19.32 3.91
C ALA A 176 12.51 -20.46 4.92
N ALA A 177 12.72 -20.20 6.20
CA ALA A 177 12.48 -21.17 7.27
C ALA A 177 10.99 -21.56 7.36
N ARG A 178 10.08 -20.58 7.35
CA ARG A 178 8.63 -20.81 7.38
C ARG A 178 8.16 -21.63 6.16
N ALA A 179 8.65 -21.29 4.98
CA ALA A 179 8.31 -22.01 3.75
C ALA A 179 8.80 -23.45 3.77
N VAL A 180 10.03 -23.70 4.22
CA VAL A 180 10.65 -25.06 4.20
C VAL A 180 10.15 -25.92 5.36
N LEU A 181 10.12 -25.37 6.57
CA LEU A 181 9.80 -26.14 7.78
C LEU A 181 8.30 -26.30 8.03
N HIS A 182 7.52 -25.29 7.64
CA HIS A 182 6.08 -25.23 7.97
C HIS A 182 5.16 -25.16 6.75
N GLN A 183 5.71 -25.06 5.52
CA GLN A 183 4.95 -24.87 4.29
C GLN A 183 4.02 -23.64 4.37
N GLN A 184 4.47 -22.57 5.04
CA GLN A 184 3.73 -21.36 5.30
C GLN A 184 4.32 -20.17 4.54
N ALA A 185 3.43 -19.30 4.04
CA ALA A 185 3.76 -18.00 3.47
C ALA A 185 3.59 -16.89 4.52
N ASP A 186 4.43 -15.86 4.45
CA ASP A 186 4.28 -14.65 5.28
C ASP A 186 3.14 -13.76 4.80
N MET A 187 2.85 -13.81 3.50
CA MET A 187 1.79 -13.03 2.87
C MET A 187 0.92 -13.96 2.01
N VAL A 188 -0.35 -14.05 2.36
CA VAL A 188 -1.35 -14.82 1.62
C VAL A 188 -2.43 -13.86 1.15
N PRO A 189 -2.58 -13.62 -0.17
CA PRO A 189 -3.64 -12.77 -0.67
C PRO A 189 -5.01 -13.44 -0.48
N LEU A 190 -6.06 -12.63 -0.40
CA LEU A 190 -7.44 -13.07 -0.45
C LEU A 190 -7.75 -13.70 -1.83
N GLU A 191 -8.88 -14.40 -1.95
CA GLU A 191 -9.32 -15.04 -3.20
C GLU A 191 -9.49 -14.02 -4.34
N GLY A 192 -9.90 -12.79 -4.02
CA GLY A 192 -10.05 -11.68 -4.96
C GLY A 192 -9.43 -10.40 -4.44
N PRO A 193 -8.99 -9.48 -5.33
CA PRO A 193 -8.40 -8.22 -4.93
C PRO A 193 -9.45 -7.27 -4.35
N VAL A 194 -9.11 -6.60 -3.24
CA VAL A 194 -9.95 -5.55 -2.63
C VAL A 194 -9.41 -4.15 -2.91
N ALA A 195 -8.16 -4.04 -3.30
CA ALA A 195 -7.49 -2.79 -3.66
C ALA A 195 -6.62 -2.95 -4.89
N GLU A 196 -6.32 -1.83 -5.55
CA GLU A 196 -5.48 -1.77 -6.74
C GLU A 196 -4.53 -0.58 -6.67
N ALA A 197 -3.27 -0.79 -7.04
CA ALA A 197 -2.34 0.27 -7.34
C ALA A 197 -2.52 0.67 -8.80
N VAL A 198 -3.23 1.75 -9.04
CA VAL A 198 -3.45 2.31 -10.38
C VAL A 198 -2.37 3.32 -10.74
N THR A 199 -2.37 3.78 -11.98
CA THR A 199 -1.33 4.63 -12.54
C THR A 199 -1.84 6.05 -12.78
N LEU A 200 -1.11 7.06 -12.28
CA LEU A 200 -1.35 8.48 -12.55
C LEU A 200 -0.18 9.10 -13.31
N ALA A 201 -0.47 9.92 -14.31
CA ALA A 201 0.54 10.66 -15.04
C ALA A 201 1.23 11.71 -14.15
N LYS A 202 2.56 11.78 -14.21
CA LYS A 202 3.36 12.84 -13.54
C LYS A 202 3.46 14.12 -14.37
N ARG A 203 3.37 13.99 -15.69
CA ARG A 203 3.45 15.05 -16.68
C ARG A 203 2.36 14.88 -17.73
N ASP A 204 2.20 15.89 -18.58
CA ASP A 204 1.38 15.74 -19.78
C ASP A 204 1.99 14.67 -20.69
N LEU A 205 1.15 13.78 -21.19
CA LEU A 205 1.52 12.69 -22.10
C LEU A 205 0.77 12.88 -23.42
N THR A 206 1.46 12.61 -24.53
CA THR A 206 0.91 12.76 -25.88
C THR A 206 0.73 11.40 -26.58
N PRO A 207 -0.24 11.28 -27.51
CA PRO A 207 -0.44 10.06 -28.26
C PRO A 207 0.84 9.64 -29.02
N GLY A 208 1.15 8.33 -28.94
CA GLY A 208 2.35 7.75 -29.56
C GLY A 208 3.50 7.52 -28.57
N GLU A 209 3.51 8.21 -27.41
CA GLU A 209 4.52 7.97 -26.39
C GLU A 209 4.43 6.54 -25.83
N ILE A 210 5.59 5.97 -25.53
CA ILE A 210 5.73 4.69 -24.82
C ILE A 210 6.20 4.98 -23.42
N LEU A 211 5.47 4.51 -22.42
CA LEU A 211 5.78 4.78 -21.02
C LEU A 211 7.03 4.05 -20.54
N GLY A 212 7.86 4.77 -19.80
CA GLY A 212 9.07 4.27 -19.17
C GLY A 212 8.79 3.38 -17.94
N ARG A 213 9.72 3.38 -17.00
CA ARG A 213 9.63 2.57 -15.76
C ARG A 213 9.02 3.37 -14.62
N ILE A 214 8.54 2.66 -13.59
CA ILE A 214 8.18 3.26 -12.31
C ILE A 214 9.39 4.00 -11.70
N GLY A 215 9.15 5.14 -11.07
CA GLY A 215 10.19 6.00 -10.51
C GLY A 215 10.91 6.88 -11.54
N GLU A 216 10.50 6.84 -12.79
CA GLU A 216 10.95 7.76 -13.86
C GLU A 216 10.02 8.98 -13.98
N THR A 217 9.88 9.54 -15.17
CA THR A 217 9.23 10.84 -15.41
C THR A 217 7.74 10.77 -15.69
N ASP A 218 7.24 9.59 -16.13
CA ASP A 218 5.97 9.53 -16.83
C ASP A 218 4.78 9.34 -15.88
N TYR A 219 4.92 8.48 -14.88
CA TYR A 219 3.81 8.10 -14.02
C TYR A 219 4.25 7.70 -12.60
N ARG A 220 3.27 7.58 -11.72
CA ARG A 220 3.39 7.09 -10.35
C ARG A 220 2.20 6.21 -9.95
N ALA A 221 2.33 5.49 -8.85
CA ALA A 221 1.24 4.69 -8.29
C ALA A 221 0.22 5.55 -7.53
N TRP A 222 -1.04 5.04 -7.49
CA TRP A 222 -2.10 5.59 -6.68
C TRP A 222 -3.00 4.46 -6.16
N ALA A 223 -3.13 4.30 -4.85
CA ALA A 223 -3.94 3.25 -4.26
C ALA A 223 -5.43 3.60 -4.34
N MET A 224 -6.25 2.65 -4.76
CA MET A 224 -7.70 2.76 -4.80
C MET A 224 -8.32 1.44 -4.35
N THR A 225 -9.60 1.44 -3.99
CA THR A 225 -10.33 0.17 -3.89
C THR A 225 -10.41 -0.49 -5.27
N HIS A 226 -10.44 -1.81 -5.30
CA HIS A 226 -10.56 -2.53 -6.58
C HIS A 226 -11.80 -2.12 -7.37
N ALA A 227 -12.94 -1.95 -6.69
CA ALA A 227 -14.18 -1.49 -7.32
C ALA A 227 -14.05 -0.10 -7.98
N GLN A 228 -13.38 0.86 -7.30
CA GLN A 228 -13.11 2.18 -7.87
C GLN A 228 -12.18 2.11 -9.08
N ALA A 229 -11.12 1.28 -9.01
CA ALA A 229 -10.18 1.10 -10.11
C ALA A 229 -10.87 0.51 -11.35
N ARG A 230 -11.73 -0.50 -11.16
CA ARG A 230 -12.55 -1.11 -12.22
C ARG A 230 -13.53 -0.11 -12.83
N SER A 231 -14.29 0.60 -12.01
CA SER A 231 -15.24 1.62 -12.48
C SER A 231 -14.56 2.74 -13.26
N ALA A 232 -13.34 3.09 -12.91
CA ALA A 232 -12.54 4.10 -13.61
C ALA A 232 -11.80 3.55 -14.84
N ASN A 233 -11.96 2.28 -15.20
CA ASN A 233 -11.21 1.60 -16.26
C ASN A 233 -9.68 1.83 -16.16
N ALA A 234 -9.16 1.93 -14.92
CA ALA A 234 -7.80 2.34 -14.65
C ALA A 234 -6.78 1.24 -14.97
N ILE A 235 -5.62 1.63 -15.53
CA ILE A 235 -4.52 0.69 -15.75
C ILE A 235 -3.81 0.43 -14.43
N PRO A 236 -3.65 -0.85 -14.02
CA PRO A 236 -2.80 -1.24 -12.92
C PRO A 236 -1.34 -0.83 -13.15
N LEU A 237 -0.67 -0.41 -12.09
CA LEU A 237 0.72 0.04 -12.13
C LEU A 237 1.65 -0.95 -12.85
N GLY A 238 1.48 -2.24 -12.59
CA GLY A 238 2.31 -3.30 -13.19
C GLY A 238 2.17 -3.44 -14.72
N LEU A 239 1.17 -2.81 -15.33
CA LEU A 239 0.95 -2.83 -16.78
C LEU A 239 1.33 -1.53 -17.48
N ALA A 240 1.81 -0.51 -16.74
CA ALA A 240 2.10 0.80 -17.30
C ALA A 240 3.42 0.83 -18.08
N GLN A 241 4.44 0.11 -17.61
CA GLN A 241 5.73 0.06 -18.32
C GLN A 241 5.56 -0.52 -19.72
N GLY A 242 6.04 0.19 -20.74
CA GLY A 242 5.93 -0.21 -22.15
C GLY A 242 4.55 0.05 -22.77
N ALA A 243 3.58 0.53 -21.98
CA ALA A 243 2.26 0.86 -22.50
C ALA A 243 2.33 2.07 -23.44
N ARG A 244 1.49 2.07 -24.48
CA ARG A 244 1.40 3.14 -25.48
C ARG A 244 0.27 4.11 -25.16
N VAL A 245 0.57 5.38 -25.07
CA VAL A 245 -0.43 6.45 -24.97
C VAL A 245 -1.18 6.58 -26.29
N VAL A 246 -2.52 6.56 -26.27
CA VAL A 246 -3.35 6.63 -27.48
C VAL A 246 -4.26 7.88 -27.50
N LYS A 247 -4.46 8.53 -26.35
CA LYS A 247 -5.13 9.83 -26.23
C LYS A 247 -4.32 10.73 -25.30
N PRO A 248 -4.40 12.07 -25.42
CA PRO A 248 -3.72 12.98 -24.50
C PRO A 248 -4.14 12.71 -23.06
N VAL A 249 -3.16 12.75 -22.13
CA VAL A 249 -3.37 12.61 -20.67
C VAL A 249 -2.68 13.79 -20.01
N LYS A 250 -3.38 14.49 -19.12
CA LYS A 250 -2.80 15.59 -18.36
C LYS A 250 -2.09 15.11 -17.09
N ALA A 251 -1.13 15.88 -16.63
CA ALA A 251 -0.48 15.65 -15.33
C ALA A 251 -1.55 15.50 -14.22
N GLY A 252 -1.41 14.47 -13.40
CA GLY A 252 -2.36 14.13 -12.34
C GLY A 252 -3.56 13.28 -12.77
N GLU A 253 -3.81 13.13 -14.08
CA GLU A 253 -4.88 12.26 -14.57
C GLU A 253 -4.50 10.79 -14.52
N ARG A 254 -5.52 9.94 -14.44
CA ARG A 254 -5.35 8.48 -14.47
C ARG A 254 -5.06 7.97 -15.87
N LEU A 255 -4.13 7.04 -15.95
CA LEU A 255 -3.98 6.19 -17.11
C LEU A 255 -5.08 5.11 -17.06
N THR A 256 -5.84 5.05 -18.14
CA THR A 256 -6.97 4.13 -18.31
C THR A 256 -6.79 3.33 -19.60
N TYR A 257 -7.49 2.22 -19.72
CA TYR A 257 -7.51 1.46 -20.98
C TYR A 257 -8.10 2.25 -22.16
N ASP A 258 -8.75 3.41 -21.92
CA ASP A 258 -9.27 4.29 -22.97
C ASP A 258 -8.21 5.26 -23.53
N ASN A 259 -7.18 5.60 -22.75
CA ASN A 259 -6.15 6.57 -23.14
C ASN A 259 -4.75 5.96 -23.26
N CYS A 260 -4.56 4.73 -22.80
CA CYS A 260 -3.29 4.04 -22.84
C CYS A 260 -3.50 2.53 -23.05
N VAL A 261 -2.66 1.90 -23.89
CA VAL A 261 -2.75 0.49 -24.24
C VAL A 261 -1.52 -0.24 -23.69
N PRO A 262 -1.67 -1.15 -22.71
CA PRO A 262 -0.58 -2.00 -22.22
C PRO A 262 0.05 -2.86 -23.34
N ASP A 263 1.32 -3.20 -23.17
CA ASP A 263 2.02 -4.09 -24.09
C ASP A 263 1.55 -5.54 -23.91
N ASP A 264 0.82 -6.05 -24.88
CA ASP A 264 0.27 -7.41 -24.90
C ASP A 264 1.30 -8.52 -25.12
N SER A 265 2.50 -8.18 -25.55
CA SER A 265 3.59 -9.14 -25.68
C SER A 265 4.13 -9.57 -24.31
N LEU A 266 3.90 -8.76 -23.27
CA LEU A 266 4.38 -9.04 -21.92
C LEU A 266 3.51 -10.09 -21.23
N ILE A 267 4.17 -11.08 -20.60
CA ILE A 267 3.48 -12.16 -19.89
C ILE A 267 2.62 -11.63 -18.72
N VAL A 268 3.06 -10.55 -18.05
CA VAL A 268 2.30 -9.92 -16.96
C VAL A 268 0.96 -9.38 -17.46
N THR A 269 0.90 -8.78 -18.65
CA THR A 269 -0.33 -8.28 -19.27
C THR A 269 -1.27 -9.44 -19.59
N GLN A 270 -0.74 -10.54 -20.15
CA GLN A 270 -1.53 -11.73 -20.49
C GLN A 270 -2.10 -12.41 -19.25
N ILE A 271 -1.30 -12.54 -18.17
CA ILE A 271 -1.76 -13.10 -16.89
C ILE A 271 -2.85 -12.21 -16.30
N ARG A 272 -2.65 -10.89 -16.27
CA ARG A 272 -3.66 -9.97 -15.73
C ARG A 272 -4.98 -10.04 -16.47
N ARG A 273 -4.98 -10.12 -17.79
CA ARG A 273 -6.21 -10.30 -18.58
C ARG A 273 -6.96 -11.58 -18.22
N ARG A 274 -6.24 -12.68 -17.96
CA ARG A 274 -6.87 -13.93 -17.49
C ARG A 274 -7.50 -13.78 -16.12
N LEU A 275 -6.81 -13.09 -15.18
CA LEU A 275 -7.34 -12.80 -13.85
C LEU A 275 -8.58 -11.92 -13.93
N ASP A 276 -8.58 -10.86 -14.73
CA ASP A 276 -9.73 -9.97 -14.91
C ASP A 276 -10.94 -10.71 -15.52
N GLN A 277 -10.72 -11.68 -16.40
CA GLN A 277 -11.78 -12.54 -16.94
C GLN A 277 -12.37 -13.50 -15.89
N GLN A 278 -11.53 -14.04 -14.99
CA GLN A 278 -11.97 -14.88 -13.88
C GLN A 278 -12.79 -14.09 -12.87
N ASP A 279 -12.31 -12.91 -12.49
CA ASP A 279 -12.98 -11.99 -11.57
C ASP A 279 -14.37 -11.59 -12.09
N ALA A 280 -14.47 -11.24 -13.36
CA ALA A 280 -15.74 -10.92 -14.01
C ALA A 280 -16.75 -12.09 -14.00
N ARG A 281 -16.28 -13.34 -14.05
CA ARG A 281 -17.16 -14.52 -13.97
C ARG A 281 -17.66 -14.76 -12.54
N LEU A 282 -16.82 -14.53 -11.53
CA LEU A 282 -17.20 -14.67 -10.12
C LEU A 282 -18.26 -13.65 -9.70
N HIS A 283 -18.22 -12.44 -10.26
CA HIS A 283 -19.21 -11.39 -9.98
C HIS A 283 -20.48 -11.47 -10.85
N ALA A 284 -20.53 -12.38 -11.81
CA ALA A 284 -21.71 -12.61 -12.66
C ALA A 284 -22.62 -13.74 -12.17
N LEU A 285 -22.21 -14.47 -11.13
CA LEU A 285 -22.98 -15.51 -10.41
C LEU A 285 -23.61 -14.94 -9.14
#